data_5c57d24bcaa8f3d71dffa97a12cc7062
#
_entry.id   5c57d24bcaa8f3d71dffa97a12cc7062
#
_cell.length_a   1.000
_cell.length_b   1.000
_cell.length_c   1.000
_cell.angle_alpha   90.00
_cell.angle_beta   90.00
_cell.angle_gamma   90.00
#
_symmetry.space_group_name_H-M   'P 1'
#
loop_
_entity.id
_entity.type
_entity.pdbx_description
1 polymer ?
#
loop_
_entity_poly.entity_id
_entity_poly.type
_entity_poly.pdbx_seq_one_letter_code
_entity_poly.pdbx_strand_id
1 'polypeptide(L)'
;MYNMKKVTLFATGIIMMSCAQQQKLTYPETAKVDTVDVYFGTEVPDPYRWLENDTSAATAAWVEAQNKVTNGYLSKIPFRDALLKRLTDVANYEKIGTPFKKHGKYYFYKNDGLQNQSVLYVQDSLDDE
;
A
#
# COMPACT_ATOMS: atom_id res chain seq x y z
N MET A 1 4.46 28.36 54.87
CA MET A 1 3.66 27.16 54.55
C MET A 1 2.89 27.42 53.24
N TYR A 2 3.42 26.98 52.12
CA TYR A 2 2.79 27.13 50.82
C TYR A 2 1.67 26.08 50.65
N ASN A 3 0.47 26.52 50.22
CA ASN A 3 -0.75 25.72 50.20
C ASN A 3 -0.66 24.58 49.14
N MET A 4 -0.24 23.41 49.51
CA MET A 4 -0.16 22.19 48.67
C MET A 4 -1.50 21.77 48.04
N LYS A 5 -2.64 22.21 48.58
CA LYS A 5 -3.97 21.89 48.05
C LYS A 5 -4.30 22.56 46.69
N LYS A 6 -3.66 23.68 46.35
CA LYS A 6 -3.89 24.37 45.08
C LYS A 6 -3.05 23.83 43.91
N VAL A 7 -1.91 23.20 44.21
CA VAL A 7 -1.02 22.60 43.19
C VAL A 7 -1.57 21.29 42.70
N THR A 8 -2.24 20.51 43.52
CA THR A 8 -2.83 19.21 43.16
C THR A 8 -4.03 19.36 42.17
N LEU A 9 -4.79 20.46 42.30
CA LEU A 9 -5.95 20.70 41.42
C LEU A 9 -5.52 21.10 40.00
N PHE A 10 -4.33 21.73 39.86
CA PHE A 10 -3.80 22.13 38.55
C PHE A 10 -3.15 20.97 37.77
N ALA A 11 -2.55 20.01 38.50
CA ALA A 11 -1.95 18.82 37.91
C ALA A 11 -2.99 17.82 37.37
N THR A 12 -4.16 17.72 38.00
CA THR A 12 -5.25 16.80 37.56
C THR A 12 -5.95 17.30 36.32
N GLY A 13 -5.95 18.61 36.02
CA GLY A 13 -6.56 19.19 34.80
C GLY A 13 -5.79 18.92 33.52
N ILE A 14 -4.48 18.69 33.58
CA ILE A 14 -3.61 18.52 32.39
C ILE A 14 -3.68 17.08 31.85
N ILE A 15 -4.03 16.09 32.69
CA ILE A 15 -4.08 14.68 32.29
C ILE A 15 -5.32 14.35 31.42
N MET A 16 -6.37 15.16 31.46
CA MET A 16 -7.62 14.90 30.72
C MET A 16 -7.63 15.38 29.27
N MET A 17 -6.56 16.02 28.78
CA MET A 17 -6.51 16.57 27.40
C MET A 17 -5.78 15.68 26.38
N SER A 18 -5.38 14.46 26.74
CA SER A 18 -4.62 13.57 25.87
C SER A 18 -5.45 12.48 25.19
N CYS A 19 -6.77 12.62 25.10
CA CYS A 19 -7.54 11.83 24.14
C CYS A 19 -7.51 12.54 22.79
N ALA A 20 -6.44 12.35 22.01
CA ALA A 20 -6.47 12.64 20.58
C ALA A 20 -7.65 11.86 19.98
N GLN A 21 -8.70 12.58 19.63
CA GLN A 21 -9.90 12.01 19.02
C GLN A 21 -9.46 11.40 17.68
N GLN A 22 -9.28 10.08 17.67
CA GLN A 22 -8.89 9.36 16.47
C GLN A 22 -10.04 9.52 15.47
N GLN A 23 -9.82 10.32 14.43
CA GLN A 23 -10.83 10.58 13.42
C GLN A 23 -11.15 9.25 12.73
N LYS A 24 -12.33 8.69 13.02
CA LYS A 24 -12.79 7.45 12.40
C LYS A 24 -13.00 7.70 10.90
N LEU A 25 -12.26 6.97 10.08
CA LEU A 25 -12.47 7.00 8.64
C LEU A 25 -13.79 6.33 8.29
N THR A 26 -14.58 7.00 7.45
CA THR A 26 -15.82 6.45 6.91
C THR A 26 -15.59 6.11 5.45
N TYR A 27 -15.66 4.83 5.13
CA TYR A 27 -15.56 4.34 3.76
C TYR A 27 -16.92 4.30 3.08
N PRO A 28 -16.98 4.47 1.75
CA PRO A 28 -18.21 4.24 0.99
C PRO A 28 -18.73 2.83 1.19
N GLU A 29 -20.05 2.70 1.22
CA GLU A 29 -20.70 1.39 1.33
C GLU A 29 -20.41 0.55 0.08
N THR A 30 -20.12 -0.74 0.30
CA THR A 30 -19.93 -1.69 -0.79
C THR A 30 -21.27 -2.38 -1.09
N ALA A 31 -21.73 -2.25 -2.34
CA ALA A 31 -22.96 -2.88 -2.78
C ALA A 31 -22.89 -4.41 -2.65
N LYS A 32 -23.97 -5.01 -2.16
CA LYS A 32 -24.14 -6.45 -2.09
C LYS A 32 -25.07 -6.90 -3.21
N VAL A 33 -24.69 -7.98 -3.90
CA VAL A 33 -25.49 -8.65 -4.92
C VAL A 33 -25.88 -10.05 -4.44
N ASP A 34 -27.01 -10.55 -4.91
CA ASP A 34 -27.47 -11.89 -4.57
C ASP A 34 -26.84 -12.90 -5.54
N THR A 35 -25.57 -13.24 -5.26
CA THR A 35 -24.83 -14.27 -6.02
C THR A 35 -24.52 -15.43 -5.11
N VAL A 36 -24.79 -16.63 -5.60
CA VAL A 36 -24.57 -17.89 -4.89
C VAL A 36 -23.84 -18.86 -5.80
N ASP A 37 -22.72 -19.40 -5.35
CA ASP A 37 -22.02 -20.51 -5.99
C ASP A 37 -22.40 -21.85 -5.35
N VAL A 38 -22.30 -22.91 -6.13
CA VAL A 38 -22.54 -24.27 -5.61
C VAL A 38 -21.24 -25.08 -5.71
N TYR A 39 -20.69 -25.44 -4.57
CA TYR A 39 -19.50 -26.28 -4.45
C TYR A 39 -19.90 -27.66 -3.84
N PHE A 40 -19.74 -28.73 -4.61
CA PHE A 40 -20.05 -30.10 -4.17
C PHE A 40 -21.45 -30.23 -3.57
N GLY A 41 -22.44 -29.51 -4.14
CA GLY A 41 -23.82 -29.51 -3.67
C GLY A 41 -24.14 -28.60 -2.49
N THR A 42 -23.13 -27.80 -2.04
CA THR A 42 -23.30 -26.80 -0.98
C THR A 42 -23.38 -25.40 -1.57
N GLU A 43 -24.42 -24.65 -1.24
CA GLU A 43 -24.59 -23.28 -1.63
C GLU A 43 -23.67 -22.36 -0.78
N VAL A 44 -22.91 -21.52 -1.44
CA VAL A 44 -21.99 -20.54 -0.83
C VAL A 44 -22.34 -19.15 -1.35
N PRO A 45 -22.98 -18.27 -0.54
CA PRO A 45 -23.27 -16.90 -0.93
C PRO A 45 -22.00 -16.07 -1.08
N ASP A 46 -21.88 -15.34 -2.19
CA ASP A 46 -20.81 -14.38 -2.42
C ASP A 46 -21.38 -13.02 -2.87
N PRO A 47 -21.81 -12.17 -1.94
CA PRO A 47 -22.41 -10.88 -2.26
C PRO A 47 -21.45 -9.88 -2.91
N TYR A 48 -20.18 -10.18 -2.94
CA TYR A 48 -19.13 -9.30 -3.49
C TYR A 48 -18.48 -9.85 -4.76
N ARG A 49 -19.01 -10.91 -5.35
CA ARG A 49 -18.53 -11.54 -6.59
C ARG A 49 -18.31 -10.53 -7.73
N TRP A 50 -19.12 -9.49 -7.80
CA TRP A 50 -19.00 -8.46 -8.83
C TRP A 50 -17.66 -7.72 -8.81
N LEU A 51 -16.93 -7.69 -7.66
CA LEU A 51 -15.59 -7.10 -7.54
C LEU A 51 -14.50 -7.91 -8.25
N GLU A 52 -14.74 -9.19 -8.55
CA GLU A 52 -13.78 -10.01 -9.31
C GLU A 52 -13.65 -9.57 -10.78
N ASN A 53 -14.63 -8.84 -11.30
CA ASN A 53 -14.53 -8.26 -12.64
C ASN A 53 -13.78 -6.92 -12.58
N ASP A 54 -12.45 -6.98 -12.65
CA ASP A 54 -11.54 -5.85 -12.55
C ASP A 54 -11.65 -4.87 -13.74
N THR A 55 -12.22 -5.30 -14.87
CA THR A 55 -12.45 -4.49 -16.07
C THR A 55 -13.80 -3.78 -16.08
N SER A 56 -14.69 -4.06 -15.12
CA SER A 56 -16.01 -3.45 -15.07
C SER A 56 -15.96 -1.99 -14.59
N ALA A 57 -16.83 -1.15 -15.16
CA ALA A 57 -16.99 0.24 -14.72
C ALA A 57 -17.44 0.34 -13.25
N ALA A 58 -18.22 -0.62 -12.76
CA ALA A 58 -18.70 -0.65 -11.37
C ALA A 58 -17.53 -0.89 -10.41
N THR A 59 -16.65 -1.85 -10.69
CA THR A 59 -15.44 -2.11 -9.89
C THR A 59 -14.49 -0.92 -9.92
N ALA A 60 -14.27 -0.32 -11.09
CA ALA A 60 -13.44 0.87 -11.23
C ALA A 60 -13.96 2.04 -10.38
N ALA A 61 -15.26 2.31 -10.42
CA ALA A 61 -15.88 3.37 -9.63
C ALA A 61 -15.79 3.10 -8.12
N TRP A 62 -15.94 1.83 -7.70
CA TRP A 62 -15.77 1.44 -6.30
C TRP A 62 -14.32 1.65 -5.84
N VAL A 63 -13.33 1.22 -6.63
CA VAL A 63 -11.90 1.42 -6.33
C VAL A 63 -11.56 2.91 -6.21
N GLU A 64 -12.07 3.75 -7.12
CA GLU A 64 -11.85 5.20 -7.06
C GLU A 64 -12.43 5.80 -5.78
N ALA A 65 -13.65 5.42 -5.41
CA ALA A 65 -14.30 5.91 -4.21
C ALA A 65 -13.54 5.50 -2.92
N GLN A 66 -13.07 4.25 -2.82
CA GLN A 66 -12.26 3.77 -1.70
C GLN A 66 -10.91 4.49 -1.65
N ASN A 67 -10.24 4.64 -2.79
CA ASN A 67 -8.95 5.33 -2.89
C ASN A 67 -9.05 6.82 -2.51
N LYS A 68 -10.17 7.48 -2.80
CA LYS A 68 -10.40 8.88 -2.38
C LYS A 68 -10.33 9.04 -0.87
N VAL A 69 -10.90 8.11 -0.10
CA VAL A 69 -10.83 8.12 1.37
C VAL A 69 -9.40 7.87 1.83
N THR A 70 -8.76 6.82 1.30
CA THR A 70 -7.39 6.46 1.66
C THR A 70 -6.40 7.58 1.35
N ASN A 71 -6.43 8.13 0.15
CA ASN A 71 -5.54 9.21 -0.26
C ASN A 71 -5.81 10.50 0.52
N GLY A 72 -7.07 10.78 0.84
CA GLY A 72 -7.46 11.91 1.69
C GLY A 72 -6.91 11.82 3.12
N TYR A 73 -6.72 10.60 3.63
CA TYR A 73 -6.05 10.37 4.91
C TYR A 73 -4.52 10.45 4.77
N LEU A 74 -3.95 9.71 3.82
CA LEU A 74 -2.50 9.62 3.64
C LEU A 74 -1.86 10.97 3.30
N SER A 75 -2.54 11.83 2.54
CA SER A 75 -2.04 13.16 2.18
C SER A 75 -1.87 14.11 3.38
N LYS A 76 -2.52 13.82 4.51
CA LYS A 76 -2.42 14.62 5.73
C LYS A 76 -1.22 14.23 6.61
N ILE A 77 -0.49 13.17 6.27
CA ILE A 77 0.66 12.72 7.05
C ILE A 77 1.85 13.64 6.76
N PRO A 78 2.34 14.42 7.75
CA PRO A 78 3.33 15.48 7.51
C PRO A 78 4.68 14.99 6.97
N PHE A 79 5.08 13.75 7.31
CA PHE A 79 6.36 13.17 6.92
C PHE A 79 6.26 12.24 5.69
N ARG A 80 5.08 12.13 5.07
CA ARG A 80 4.85 11.20 3.95
C ARG A 80 5.80 11.43 2.78
N ASP A 81 5.97 12.68 2.38
CA ASP A 81 6.81 13.03 1.22
C ASP A 81 8.29 12.83 1.51
N ALA A 82 8.74 13.15 2.73
CA ALA A 82 10.11 12.87 3.16
C ALA A 82 10.41 11.37 3.18
N LEU A 83 9.45 10.55 3.66
CA LEU A 83 9.56 9.10 3.66
C LEU A 83 9.57 8.54 2.24
N LEU A 84 8.66 9.00 1.38
CA LEU A 84 8.61 8.59 -0.03
C LEU A 84 9.93 8.90 -0.73
N LYS A 85 10.46 10.13 -0.56
CA LYS A 85 11.76 10.50 -1.11
C LYS A 85 12.87 9.55 -0.62
N ARG A 86 12.93 9.29 0.67
CA ARG A 86 13.95 8.40 1.24
C ARG A 86 13.85 6.98 0.70
N LEU A 87 12.65 6.44 0.59
CA LEU A 87 12.42 5.09 0.03
C LEU A 87 12.82 5.04 -1.45
N THR A 88 12.49 6.07 -2.22
CA THR A 88 12.90 6.19 -3.62
C THR A 88 14.41 6.23 -3.75
N ASP A 89 15.10 7.07 -2.96
CA ASP A 89 16.57 7.19 -2.97
C ASP A 89 17.24 5.84 -2.62
N VAL A 90 16.70 5.11 -1.65
CA VAL A 90 17.22 3.80 -1.23
C VAL A 90 16.95 2.71 -2.26
N ALA A 91 15.82 2.76 -2.95
CA ALA A 91 15.43 1.75 -3.95
C ALA A 91 16.10 1.99 -5.32
N ASN A 92 16.56 3.23 -5.57
CA ASN A 92 17.12 3.64 -6.85
C ASN A 92 18.60 3.27 -6.97
N TYR A 93 18.85 1.98 -7.14
CA TYR A 93 20.19 1.45 -7.48
C TYR A 93 20.06 0.33 -8.51
N GLU A 94 21.06 0.18 -9.35
CA GLU A 94 21.10 -0.87 -10.35
C GLU A 94 21.13 -2.26 -9.70
N LYS A 95 20.29 -3.16 -10.19
CA LYS A 95 20.15 -4.54 -9.73
C LYS A 95 20.41 -5.47 -10.91
N ILE A 96 21.43 -6.30 -10.80
CA ILE A 96 21.79 -7.28 -11.83
C ILE A 96 21.64 -8.67 -11.23
N GLY A 97 20.85 -9.51 -11.91
CA GLY A 97 20.68 -10.91 -11.55
C GLY A 97 21.89 -11.75 -11.99
N THR A 98 22.04 -12.94 -11.40
CA THR A 98 23.12 -13.87 -11.77
C THR A 98 23.00 -14.26 -13.25
N PRO A 99 24.05 -14.07 -14.07
CA PRO A 99 24.05 -14.49 -15.47
C PRO A 99 23.94 -16.01 -15.61
N PHE A 100 23.22 -16.45 -16.64
CA PHE A 100 23.21 -17.86 -17.04
C PHE A 100 23.57 -18.01 -18.51
N LYS A 101 24.27 -19.07 -18.84
CA LYS A 101 24.75 -19.35 -20.23
C LYS A 101 23.76 -20.25 -20.96
N LYS A 102 23.37 -19.87 -22.19
CA LYS A 102 22.53 -20.68 -23.08
C LYS A 102 22.91 -20.41 -24.53
N HIS A 103 23.12 -21.47 -25.32
CA HIS A 103 23.52 -21.41 -26.74
C HIS A 103 24.70 -20.46 -27.03
N GLY A 104 25.72 -20.50 -26.16
CA GLY A 104 26.94 -19.71 -26.32
C GLY A 104 26.84 -18.26 -25.82
N LYS A 105 25.66 -17.78 -25.47
CA LYS A 105 25.40 -16.41 -24.97
C LYS A 105 25.11 -16.42 -23.50
N TYR A 106 25.32 -15.27 -22.83
CA TYR A 106 24.98 -15.02 -21.45
C TYR A 106 23.71 -14.20 -21.36
N TYR A 107 22.80 -14.56 -20.48
CA TYR A 107 21.54 -13.92 -20.21
C TYR A 107 21.46 -13.51 -18.75
N PHE A 108 20.95 -12.33 -18.46
CA PHE A 108 20.74 -11.87 -17.10
C PHE A 108 19.58 -10.87 -17.04
N TYR A 109 18.98 -10.76 -15.88
CA TYR A 109 17.97 -9.74 -15.62
C TYR A 109 18.63 -8.51 -15.01
N LYS A 110 18.30 -7.34 -15.53
CA LYS A 110 18.77 -6.05 -15.03
C LYS A 110 17.61 -5.11 -14.78
N ASN A 111 17.67 -4.36 -13.69
CA ASN A 111 16.78 -3.27 -13.35
C ASN A 111 17.63 -2.06 -13.02
N ASP A 112 17.32 -0.90 -13.59
CA ASP A 112 18.07 0.35 -13.40
C ASP A 112 17.83 1.02 -12.03
N GLY A 113 16.92 0.44 -11.24
CA GLY A 113 16.58 0.91 -9.89
C GLY A 113 15.09 1.13 -9.70
N LEU A 114 14.44 1.92 -10.55
CA LEU A 114 13.03 2.30 -10.41
C LEU A 114 12.12 1.71 -11.49
N GLN A 115 12.63 0.88 -12.39
CA GLN A 115 11.80 0.16 -13.35
C GLN A 115 10.82 -0.78 -12.62
N ASN A 116 9.57 -0.85 -13.10
CA ASN A 116 8.55 -1.74 -12.52
C ASN A 116 8.93 -3.21 -12.59
N GLN A 117 9.68 -3.62 -13.63
CA GLN A 117 10.13 -4.99 -13.84
C GLN A 117 11.56 -4.99 -14.36
N SER A 118 12.30 -6.06 -14.06
CA SER A 118 13.63 -6.29 -14.64
C SER A 118 13.51 -6.68 -16.10
N VAL A 119 14.45 -6.19 -16.91
CA VAL A 119 14.57 -6.50 -18.34
C VAL A 119 15.57 -7.61 -18.53
N LEU A 120 15.30 -8.55 -19.45
CA LEU A 120 16.24 -9.60 -19.84
C LEU A 120 17.26 -9.04 -20.85
N TYR A 121 18.52 -9.11 -20.50
CA TYR A 121 19.65 -8.74 -21.35
C TYR A 121 20.36 -9.99 -21.87
N VAL A 122 21.04 -9.84 -23.03
CA VAL A 122 21.88 -10.87 -23.63
C VAL A 122 23.20 -10.25 -24.08
N GLN A 123 24.32 -10.96 -23.83
CA GLN A 123 25.64 -10.57 -24.28
C GLN A 123 26.46 -11.81 -24.69
N ASP A 124 27.51 -11.60 -25.48
CA ASP A 124 28.33 -12.67 -26.00
C ASP A 124 29.40 -13.12 -24.99
N SER A 125 29.89 -12.20 -24.15
CA SER A 125 30.84 -12.44 -23.08
C SER A 125 30.36 -11.82 -21.75
N LEU A 126 30.89 -12.31 -20.62
CA LEU A 126 30.68 -11.68 -19.31
C LEU A 126 31.41 -10.33 -19.18
N ASP A 127 32.41 -10.11 -20.02
CA ASP A 127 33.24 -8.89 -20.04
C ASP A 127 32.78 -7.85 -21.03
N ASP A 128 31.66 -8.09 -21.75
CA ASP A 128 31.02 -7.10 -22.64
C ASP A 128 30.33 -6.00 -21.79
N GLU A 129 30.58 -4.71 -22.14
CA GLU A 129 29.92 -3.55 -21.50
C GLU A 129 28.50 -3.31 -22.03
#